data_84731b7ba1e5f96f546de87050d07178
#
_entry.id   84731b7ba1e5f96f546de87050d07178
#
_cell.length_a   1.000
_cell.length_b   1.000
_cell.length_c   1.000
_cell.angle_alpha   90.00
_cell.angle_beta   90.00
_cell.angle_gamma   90.00
#
_symmetry.space_group_name_H-M   'P 1'
#
loop_
_entity.id
_entity.type
_entity.pdbx_description
1 polymer ?
#
loop_
_entity_poly.entity_id
_entity_poly.type
_entity_poly.pdbx_seq_one_letter_code
_entity_poly.pdbx_strand_id
1 'polypeptide(L)'
;DVYKRQINIPWALVSVLLAGAALFACFYGSVHGAIIVKPSGDPQAVVTEFFDDMTAGNYTAAYEHMEGYSTLGLENTPDSETTVLAYDALKASYSYKLYGDCTVDGLTAKQQVVFQYLDLSSIGDDVQSKTEENLNTIVQSRSRSEVYDENNNYFPAVTDEAYSAAVRAVLERAQNYYTTTAFEVELEYTDGSWHIIPNSAMLSALTGGTVN
;
A
#
# COMPACT_ATOMS: atom_id res chain seq x y z
N ASP A 1 -10.75 17.39 -67.34
CA ASP A 1 -9.48 17.43 -66.62
C ASP A 1 -9.18 18.75 -65.90
N VAL A 2 -9.83 19.84 -66.31
CA VAL A 2 -9.68 21.17 -65.67
C VAL A 2 -10.39 21.25 -64.30
N TYR A 3 -11.42 20.45 -64.09
CA TYR A 3 -12.23 20.50 -62.87
C TYR A 3 -11.54 19.84 -61.64
N LYS A 4 -10.59 18.92 -61.84
CA LYS A 4 -9.88 18.27 -60.73
C LYS A 4 -8.74 19.11 -60.12
N ARG A 5 -8.30 20.15 -60.81
CA ARG A 5 -7.21 20.99 -60.29
C ARG A 5 -7.65 22.11 -59.32
N GLN A 6 -8.90 22.52 -59.39
CA GLN A 6 -9.41 23.62 -58.52
C GLN A 6 -9.78 23.21 -57.12
N ILE A 7 -9.96 21.90 -56.86
CA ILE A 7 -10.44 21.42 -55.55
C ILE A 7 -9.29 21.22 -54.54
N ASN A 8 -8.06 21.01 -55.01
CA ASN A 8 -6.94 20.70 -54.11
C ASN A 8 -6.24 21.94 -53.49
N ILE A 9 -6.37 23.11 -54.12
CA ILE A 9 -5.71 24.34 -53.62
C ILE A 9 -6.28 24.84 -52.29
N PRO A 10 -7.61 24.91 -52.10
CA PRO A 10 -8.16 25.39 -50.83
C PRO A 10 -7.88 24.41 -49.67
N TRP A 11 -7.86 23.11 -49.92
CA TRP A 11 -7.55 22.13 -48.86
C TRP A 11 -6.08 22.14 -48.45
N ALA A 12 -5.17 22.33 -49.37
CA ALA A 12 -3.75 22.48 -49.05
C ALA A 12 -3.48 23.76 -48.25
N LEU A 13 -4.17 24.88 -48.58
CA LEU A 13 -4.10 26.12 -47.81
C LEU A 13 -4.70 25.97 -46.42
N VAL A 14 -5.85 25.26 -46.26
CA VAL A 14 -6.45 24.98 -44.98
C VAL A 14 -5.56 24.09 -44.11
N SER A 15 -4.93 23.08 -44.70
CA SER A 15 -3.97 22.20 -44.01
C SER A 15 -2.74 22.96 -43.50
N VAL A 16 -2.19 23.86 -44.31
CA VAL A 16 -1.05 24.71 -43.94
C VAL A 16 -1.42 25.70 -42.85
N LEU A 17 -2.63 26.30 -42.91
CA LEU A 17 -3.12 27.19 -41.85
C LEU A 17 -3.38 26.45 -40.54
N LEU A 18 -3.96 25.23 -40.58
CA LEU A 18 -4.16 24.40 -39.39
C LEU A 18 -2.85 23.96 -38.76
N ALA A 19 -1.88 23.54 -39.61
CA ALA A 19 -0.53 23.17 -39.12
C ALA A 19 0.19 24.38 -38.53
N GLY A 20 0.09 25.55 -39.16
CA GLY A 20 0.64 26.81 -38.66
C GLY A 20 0.00 27.25 -37.34
N ALA A 21 -1.31 27.12 -37.22
CA ALA A 21 -2.03 27.44 -35.99
C ALA A 21 -1.67 26.47 -34.84
N ALA A 22 -1.51 25.17 -35.13
CA ALA A 22 -1.09 24.18 -34.13
C ALA A 22 0.36 24.43 -33.68
N LEU A 23 1.28 24.71 -34.60
CA LEU A 23 2.66 25.06 -34.27
C LEU A 23 2.74 26.38 -33.50
N PHE A 24 1.93 27.37 -33.85
CA PHE A 24 1.86 28.64 -33.15
C PHE A 24 1.29 28.45 -31.72
N ALA A 25 0.24 27.63 -31.55
CA ALA A 25 -0.32 27.31 -30.24
C ALA A 25 0.70 26.56 -29.36
N CYS A 26 1.42 25.59 -29.93
CA CYS A 26 2.51 24.89 -29.21
C CYS A 26 3.65 25.86 -28.85
N PHE A 27 4.07 26.73 -29.80
CA PHE A 27 5.14 27.68 -29.56
C PHE A 27 4.72 28.80 -28.59
N TYR A 28 3.50 29.29 -28.72
CA TYR A 28 2.96 30.34 -27.85
C TYR A 28 2.71 29.81 -26.44
N GLY A 29 2.24 28.57 -26.32
CA GLY A 29 2.11 27.87 -25.05
C GLY A 29 3.49 27.63 -24.37
N SER A 30 4.51 27.34 -25.16
CA SER A 30 5.89 27.15 -24.65
C SER A 30 6.58 28.44 -24.24
N VAL A 31 6.24 29.59 -24.88
CA VAL A 31 6.92 30.87 -24.67
C VAL A 31 6.15 31.82 -23.74
N HIS A 32 4.83 31.68 -23.63
CA HIS A 32 3.95 32.61 -22.88
C HIS A 32 3.27 32.00 -21.65
N GLY A 33 3.82 30.94 -21.17
CA GLY A 33 3.37 30.39 -19.89
C GLY A 33 2.71 29.05 -20.03
N ALA A 34 3.47 28.01 -19.84
CA ALA A 34 3.03 27.08 -18.83
C ALA A 34 2.56 27.95 -17.66
N ILE A 35 1.29 27.89 -17.31
CA ILE A 35 0.85 28.35 -15.99
C ILE A 35 1.75 27.54 -15.05
N ILE A 36 2.76 28.22 -14.48
CA ILE A 36 3.61 27.59 -13.48
C ILE A 36 2.66 27.46 -12.30
N VAL A 37 1.97 26.33 -12.23
CA VAL A 37 1.21 25.96 -11.04
C VAL A 37 2.24 25.85 -9.96
N LYS A 38 2.30 26.87 -9.09
CA LYS A 38 3.14 26.82 -7.91
C LYS A 38 2.37 25.95 -6.91
N PRO A 39 2.90 24.78 -6.54
CA PRO A 39 2.24 23.95 -5.55
C PRO A 39 2.07 24.74 -4.24
N SER A 40 0.93 24.55 -3.60
CA SER A 40 0.60 25.10 -2.29
C SER A 40 0.57 23.98 -1.25
N GLY A 41 0.78 24.32 0.01
CA GLY A 41 0.86 23.33 1.09
C GLY A 41 2.25 22.73 1.23
N ASP A 42 2.40 21.97 2.30
CA ASP A 42 3.66 21.31 2.68
C ASP A 42 3.55 19.80 2.38
N PRO A 43 4.30 19.25 1.41
CA PRO A 43 4.25 17.82 1.12
C PRO A 43 4.75 16.96 2.30
N GLN A 44 5.66 17.46 3.12
CA GLN A 44 6.12 16.74 4.31
C GLN A 44 5.00 16.60 5.35
N ALA A 45 4.13 17.61 5.48
CA ALA A 45 2.96 17.54 6.36
C ALA A 45 2.01 16.42 5.90
N VAL A 46 1.77 16.27 4.59
CA VAL A 46 0.93 15.19 4.03
C VAL A 46 1.50 13.81 4.37
N VAL A 47 2.82 13.62 4.25
CA VAL A 47 3.49 12.36 4.65
C VAL A 47 3.34 12.12 6.15
N THR A 48 3.49 13.16 6.97
CA THR A 48 3.32 13.06 8.42
C THR A 48 1.90 12.67 8.79
N GLU A 49 0.89 13.37 8.26
CA GLU A 49 -0.52 13.08 8.49
C GLU A 49 -0.89 11.66 8.08
N PHE A 50 -0.42 11.22 6.91
CA PHE A 50 -0.62 9.84 6.44
C PHE A 50 -0.10 8.80 7.44
N PHE A 51 1.16 8.92 7.88
CA PHE A 51 1.74 7.93 8.78
C PHE A 51 1.21 8.05 10.22
N ASP A 52 0.83 9.24 10.66
CA ASP A 52 0.16 9.44 11.95
C ASP A 52 -1.20 8.73 11.94
N ASP A 53 -2.00 8.87 10.88
CA ASP A 53 -3.27 8.18 10.72
C ASP A 53 -3.08 6.65 10.62
N MET A 54 -2.08 6.18 9.87
CA MET A 54 -1.75 4.75 9.79
C MET A 54 -1.41 4.18 11.17
N THR A 55 -0.57 4.87 11.94
CA THR A 55 -0.17 4.41 13.29
C THR A 55 -1.29 4.52 14.32
N ALA A 56 -2.21 5.46 14.14
CA ALA A 56 -3.42 5.59 14.95
C ALA A 56 -4.53 4.59 14.57
N GLY A 57 -4.41 3.90 13.43
CA GLY A 57 -5.43 3.00 12.89
C GLY A 57 -6.58 3.72 12.17
N ASN A 58 -6.40 4.99 11.81
CA ASN A 58 -7.35 5.80 11.06
C ASN A 58 -7.19 5.57 9.55
N TYR A 59 -7.27 4.32 9.11
CA TYR A 59 -6.90 3.92 7.74
C TYR A 59 -7.65 4.67 6.65
N THR A 60 -8.95 4.91 6.83
CA THR A 60 -9.75 5.67 5.84
C THR A 60 -9.19 7.07 5.63
N ALA A 61 -8.80 7.77 6.70
CA ALA A 61 -8.19 9.10 6.61
C ALA A 61 -6.79 9.02 5.95
N ALA A 62 -5.99 8.01 6.30
CA ALA A 62 -4.70 7.80 5.66
C ALA A 62 -4.83 7.61 4.14
N TYR A 63 -5.81 6.83 3.68
CA TYR A 63 -5.99 6.57 2.24
C TYR A 63 -6.42 7.80 1.44
N GLU A 64 -7.04 8.80 2.07
CA GLU A 64 -7.37 10.08 1.41
C GLU A 64 -6.13 10.85 0.95
N HIS A 65 -4.98 10.58 1.56
CA HIS A 65 -3.70 11.16 1.14
C HIS A 65 -3.04 10.43 -0.06
N MET A 66 -3.58 9.28 -0.49
CA MET A 66 -2.96 8.44 -1.53
C MET A 66 -3.66 8.61 -2.88
N GLU A 67 -2.88 8.83 -3.93
CA GLU A 67 -3.42 8.90 -5.30
C GLU A 67 -3.97 7.54 -5.75
N GLY A 68 -5.24 7.53 -6.19
CA GLY A 68 -5.87 6.34 -6.78
C GLY A 68 -6.14 5.17 -5.83
N TYR A 69 -5.91 5.32 -4.52
CA TYR A 69 -6.17 4.29 -3.53
C TYR A 69 -7.33 4.67 -2.62
N SER A 70 -8.32 3.80 -2.56
CA SER A 70 -9.45 3.95 -1.64
C SER A 70 -9.38 2.99 -0.45
N THR A 71 -8.58 1.93 -0.53
CA THR A 71 -8.44 0.93 0.53
C THR A 71 -7.23 0.01 0.30
N LEU A 72 -6.56 -0.40 1.39
CA LEU A 72 -5.62 -1.53 1.43
C LEU A 72 -6.23 -2.73 2.16
N GLY A 73 -7.50 -2.64 2.57
CA GLY A 73 -8.21 -3.69 3.30
C GLY A 73 -7.91 -3.74 4.80
N LEU A 74 -7.05 -2.85 5.32
CA LEU A 74 -6.69 -2.83 6.75
C LEU A 74 -7.82 -2.29 7.63
N GLU A 75 -8.77 -1.56 7.05
CA GLU A 75 -9.98 -1.06 7.72
C GLU A 75 -11.05 -2.14 7.92
N ASN A 76 -10.93 -3.27 7.22
CA ASN A 76 -11.90 -4.35 7.33
C ASN A 76 -11.76 -5.06 8.68
N THR A 77 -12.90 -5.38 9.30
CA THR A 77 -12.91 -6.22 10.51
C THR A 77 -12.80 -7.68 10.09
N PRO A 78 -11.74 -8.39 10.47
CA PRO A 78 -11.60 -9.80 10.13
C PRO A 78 -12.67 -10.67 10.81
N ASP A 79 -13.10 -11.73 10.12
CA ASP A 79 -14.16 -12.63 10.61
C ASP A 79 -13.69 -13.65 11.66
N SER A 80 -12.37 -13.85 11.81
CA SER A 80 -11.82 -14.82 12.77
C SER A 80 -11.03 -14.14 13.88
N GLU A 81 -11.11 -14.70 15.10
CA GLU A 81 -10.38 -14.20 16.27
C GLU A 81 -8.86 -14.16 16.02
N THR A 82 -8.30 -15.17 15.37
CA THR A 82 -6.86 -15.25 15.06
C THR A 82 -6.43 -14.17 14.09
N THR A 83 -7.28 -13.84 13.11
CA THR A 83 -7.01 -12.75 12.17
C THR A 83 -7.11 -11.39 12.86
N VAL A 84 -8.08 -11.19 13.77
CA VAL A 84 -8.15 -9.98 14.61
C VAL A 84 -6.87 -9.78 15.39
N LEU A 85 -6.37 -10.83 16.05
CA LEU A 85 -5.13 -10.76 16.81
C LEU A 85 -3.91 -10.40 15.96
N ALA A 86 -3.82 -10.97 14.74
CA ALA A 86 -2.74 -10.65 13.81
C ALA A 86 -2.79 -9.20 13.32
N TYR A 87 -4.00 -8.70 13.00
CA TYR A 87 -4.20 -7.30 12.61
C TYR A 87 -3.90 -6.33 13.76
N ASP A 88 -4.33 -6.64 14.98
CA ASP A 88 -4.05 -5.80 16.16
C ASP A 88 -2.55 -5.77 16.45
N ALA A 89 -1.85 -6.90 16.32
CA ALA A 89 -0.41 -6.96 16.47
C ALA A 89 0.32 -6.18 15.36
N LEU A 90 -0.15 -6.27 14.11
CA LEU A 90 0.38 -5.50 12.99
C LEU A 90 0.24 -4.00 13.26
N LYS A 91 -0.95 -3.52 13.61
CA LYS A 91 -1.21 -2.11 13.97
C LYS A 91 -0.32 -1.64 15.11
N ALA A 92 -0.23 -2.43 16.17
CA ALA A 92 0.58 -2.08 17.34
C ALA A 92 2.09 -2.02 17.04
N SER A 93 2.54 -2.63 15.94
CA SER A 93 3.95 -2.62 15.52
C SER A 93 4.35 -1.37 14.76
N TYR A 94 3.40 -0.61 14.23
CA TYR A 94 3.68 0.52 13.36
C TYR A 94 4.36 1.66 14.10
N SER A 95 5.51 2.05 13.60
CA SER A 95 6.16 3.30 13.95
C SER A 95 6.97 3.81 12.77
N TYR A 96 7.16 5.12 12.69
CA TYR A 96 7.89 5.71 11.57
C TYR A 96 8.80 6.85 12.02
N LYS A 97 9.76 7.17 11.17
CA LYS A 97 10.58 8.39 11.22
C LYS A 97 10.79 8.94 9.84
N LEU A 98 10.59 10.24 9.68
CA LEU A 98 11.05 10.95 8.50
C LEU A 98 12.57 11.13 8.59
N TYR A 99 13.25 10.94 7.47
CA TYR A 99 14.69 11.10 7.39
C TYR A 99 15.05 12.14 6.33
N GLY A 100 15.79 13.17 6.75
CA GLY A 100 16.12 14.34 5.91
C GLY A 100 14.92 15.24 5.65
N ASP A 101 15.18 16.27 4.85
CA ASP A 101 14.15 17.22 4.41
C ASP A 101 13.39 16.68 3.21
N CYS A 102 12.12 17.05 3.08
CA CYS A 102 11.34 16.77 1.89
C CYS A 102 11.88 17.58 0.71
N THR A 103 12.22 16.90 -0.37
CA THR A 103 12.73 17.53 -1.59
C THR A 103 11.61 17.78 -2.56
N VAL A 104 11.41 19.05 -2.97
CA VAL A 104 10.37 19.45 -3.92
C VAL A 104 11.00 19.82 -5.26
N ASP A 105 10.50 19.22 -6.35
CA ASP A 105 10.89 19.56 -7.72
C ASP A 105 9.64 19.74 -8.60
N GLY A 106 9.29 21.00 -8.83
CA GLY A 106 8.09 21.39 -9.57
C GLY A 106 6.81 20.91 -8.89
N LEU A 107 6.12 19.97 -9.49
CA LEU A 107 4.88 19.36 -9.01
C LEU A 107 5.09 17.97 -8.35
N THR A 108 6.32 17.59 -8.10
CA THR A 108 6.67 16.35 -7.43
C THR A 108 7.45 16.62 -6.14
N ALA A 109 7.33 15.73 -5.18
CA ALA A 109 8.13 15.79 -3.96
C ALA A 109 8.53 14.38 -3.52
N LYS A 110 9.59 14.30 -2.72
CA LYS A 110 10.16 13.05 -2.24
C LYS A 110 10.56 13.19 -0.77
N GLN A 111 10.16 12.20 0.03
CA GLN A 111 10.50 12.11 1.45
C GLN A 111 11.01 10.71 1.78
N GLN A 112 12.18 10.64 2.40
CA GLN A 112 12.68 9.37 2.96
C GLN A 112 11.97 9.05 4.27
N VAL A 113 11.47 7.80 4.37
CA VAL A 113 10.78 7.30 5.55
C VAL A 113 11.45 6.00 6.00
N VAL A 114 11.67 5.89 7.30
CA VAL A 114 12.04 4.64 7.96
C VAL A 114 10.80 4.17 8.71
N PHE A 115 10.30 3.01 8.35
CA PHE A 115 9.05 2.45 8.88
C PHE A 115 9.28 1.10 9.53
N GLN A 116 8.77 0.93 10.75
CA GLN A 116 8.76 -0.35 11.47
C GLN A 116 7.38 -0.98 11.37
N TYR A 117 7.36 -2.28 11.16
CA TYR A 117 6.15 -3.09 11.09
C TYR A 117 6.39 -4.52 11.55
N LEU A 118 5.33 -5.27 11.80
CA LEU A 118 5.35 -6.70 12.08
C LEU A 118 5.49 -7.47 10.76
N ASP A 119 6.56 -8.23 10.59
CA ASP A 119 6.78 -9.08 9.42
C ASP A 119 5.92 -10.36 9.55
N LEU A 120 4.74 -10.32 8.92
CA LEU A 120 3.81 -11.45 8.93
C LEU A 120 4.33 -12.66 8.15
N SER A 121 5.26 -12.46 7.19
CA SER A 121 5.85 -13.55 6.44
C SER A 121 6.77 -14.41 7.32
N SER A 122 7.49 -13.77 8.23
CA SER A 122 8.37 -14.45 9.21
C SER A 122 7.60 -15.18 10.32
N ILE A 123 6.36 -14.77 10.60
CA ILE A 123 5.51 -15.42 11.62
C ILE A 123 5.00 -16.78 11.14
N GLY A 124 4.79 -16.95 9.83
CA GLY A 124 4.13 -18.12 9.26
C GLY A 124 4.81 -19.44 9.65
N ASP A 125 6.12 -19.51 9.54
CA ASP A 125 6.90 -20.71 9.86
C ASP A 125 6.83 -21.08 11.35
N ASP A 126 6.88 -20.07 12.23
CA ASP A 126 6.79 -20.30 13.67
C ASP A 126 5.38 -20.72 14.09
N VAL A 127 4.33 -20.14 13.48
CA VAL A 127 2.94 -20.58 13.70
C VAL A 127 2.75 -22.01 13.23
N GLN A 128 3.28 -22.39 12.07
CA GLN A 128 3.21 -23.76 11.59
C GLN A 128 3.89 -24.73 12.56
N SER A 129 5.14 -24.44 12.93
CA SER A 129 5.92 -25.26 13.87
C SER A 129 5.20 -25.42 15.22
N LYS A 130 4.65 -24.33 15.74
CA LYS A 130 3.92 -24.33 17.02
C LYS A 130 2.57 -25.05 16.90
N THR A 131 1.90 -24.99 15.75
CA THR A 131 0.68 -25.77 15.48
C THR A 131 0.95 -27.27 15.54
N GLU A 132 2.06 -27.74 14.92
CA GLU A 132 2.48 -29.13 14.97
C GLU A 132 2.78 -29.61 16.40
N GLU A 133 3.47 -28.76 17.19
CA GLU A 133 3.74 -29.05 18.62
C GLU A 133 2.44 -29.15 19.42
N ASN A 134 1.49 -28.24 19.21
CA ASN A 134 0.20 -28.26 19.88
C ASN A 134 -0.63 -29.49 19.48
N LEU A 135 -0.67 -29.85 18.19
CA LEU A 135 -1.32 -31.07 17.72
C LEU A 135 -0.75 -32.32 18.39
N ASN A 136 0.58 -32.44 18.48
CA ASN A 136 1.23 -33.55 19.18
C ASN A 136 0.82 -33.63 20.66
N THR A 137 0.70 -32.48 21.33
CA THR A 137 0.27 -32.40 22.73
C THR A 137 -1.19 -32.86 22.86
N ILE A 138 -2.07 -32.43 21.97
CA ILE A 138 -3.49 -32.82 21.95
C ILE A 138 -3.61 -34.34 21.72
N VAL A 139 -2.88 -34.89 20.75
CA VAL A 139 -2.88 -36.35 20.45
C VAL A 139 -2.41 -37.17 21.65
N GLN A 140 -1.44 -36.70 22.42
CA GLN A 140 -0.97 -37.40 23.61
C GLN A 140 -1.91 -37.30 24.80
N SER A 141 -2.74 -36.27 24.85
CA SER A 141 -3.61 -36.00 26.01
C SER A 141 -5.06 -36.44 25.84
N ARG A 142 -5.51 -36.74 24.61
CA ARG A 142 -6.89 -37.08 24.27
C ARG A 142 -7.02 -38.49 23.68
N SER A 143 -8.21 -39.05 23.80
CA SER A 143 -8.51 -40.33 23.15
C SER A 143 -8.56 -40.18 21.61
N ARG A 144 -8.29 -41.30 20.91
CA ARG A 144 -8.31 -41.30 19.45
C ARG A 144 -9.65 -40.81 18.85
N SER A 145 -10.77 -41.16 19.46
CA SER A 145 -12.11 -40.79 19.03
C SER A 145 -12.43 -39.30 19.23
N GLU A 146 -11.66 -38.58 20.03
CA GLU A 146 -11.78 -37.12 20.24
C GLU A 146 -10.87 -36.35 19.27
N VAL A 147 -9.90 -37.01 18.66
CA VAL A 147 -8.90 -36.36 17.81
C VAL A 147 -9.12 -36.66 16.32
N TYR A 148 -9.54 -37.89 16.00
CA TYR A 148 -9.61 -38.35 14.61
C TYR A 148 -11.01 -38.80 14.22
N ASP A 149 -11.36 -38.54 12.96
CA ASP A 149 -12.54 -39.09 12.29
C ASP A 149 -12.37 -40.58 11.90
N GLU A 150 -13.39 -41.17 11.26
CA GLU A 150 -13.39 -42.55 10.79
C GLU A 150 -12.32 -42.82 9.72
N ASN A 151 -11.88 -41.78 8.99
CA ASN A 151 -10.87 -41.84 7.94
C ASN A 151 -9.46 -41.53 8.50
N ASN A 152 -9.32 -41.38 9.80
CA ASN A 152 -8.07 -41.04 10.48
C ASN A 152 -7.53 -39.64 10.17
N ASN A 153 -8.40 -38.70 9.79
CA ASN A 153 -8.07 -37.29 9.69
C ASN A 153 -8.36 -36.62 11.02
N TYR A 154 -7.64 -35.55 11.32
CA TYR A 154 -7.98 -34.69 12.47
C TYR A 154 -9.36 -34.08 12.29
N PHE A 155 -10.13 -34.01 13.37
CA PHE A 155 -11.33 -33.18 13.35
C PHE A 155 -10.95 -31.71 13.13
N PRO A 156 -11.72 -30.94 12.33
CA PRO A 156 -11.46 -29.51 12.12
C PRO A 156 -11.31 -28.73 13.44
N ALA A 157 -12.13 -29.02 14.43
CA ALA A 157 -12.03 -28.35 15.73
C ALA A 157 -10.69 -28.58 16.43
N VAL A 158 -10.03 -29.72 16.22
CA VAL A 158 -8.71 -30.03 16.80
C VAL A 158 -7.61 -29.21 16.09
N THR A 159 -7.68 -29.13 14.77
CA THR A 159 -6.75 -28.32 14.00
C THR A 159 -6.92 -26.84 14.28
N ASP A 160 -8.15 -26.35 14.38
CA ASP A 160 -8.46 -24.96 14.70
C ASP A 160 -8.00 -24.58 16.13
N GLU A 161 -8.17 -25.47 17.11
CA GLU A 161 -7.68 -25.30 18.46
C GLU A 161 -6.15 -25.18 18.49
N ALA A 162 -5.46 -26.12 17.83
CA ALA A 162 -4.00 -26.13 17.77
C ALA A 162 -3.44 -24.89 17.07
N TYR A 163 -4.05 -24.50 15.96
CA TYR A 163 -3.66 -23.31 15.18
C TYR A 163 -3.92 -22.02 15.99
N SER A 164 -5.10 -21.86 16.57
CA SER A 164 -5.43 -20.67 17.36
C SER A 164 -4.50 -20.51 18.57
N ALA A 165 -4.17 -21.60 19.24
CA ALA A 165 -3.20 -21.57 20.33
C ALA A 165 -1.78 -21.20 19.85
N ALA A 166 -1.38 -21.69 18.67
CA ALA A 166 -0.09 -21.35 18.06
C ALA A 166 -0.01 -19.86 17.73
N VAL A 167 -1.03 -19.31 17.05
CA VAL A 167 -1.09 -17.88 16.69
C VAL A 167 -0.98 -17.01 17.94
N ARG A 168 -1.74 -17.31 18.99
CA ARG A 168 -1.66 -16.55 20.26
C ARG A 168 -0.26 -16.59 20.85
N ALA A 169 0.34 -17.80 20.97
CA ALA A 169 1.66 -17.97 21.56
C ALA A 169 2.78 -17.25 20.80
N VAL A 170 2.67 -17.19 19.45
CA VAL A 170 3.63 -16.47 18.61
C VAL A 170 3.41 -14.96 18.75
N LEU A 171 2.16 -14.48 18.68
CA LEU A 171 1.84 -13.07 18.79
C LEU A 171 2.07 -12.46 20.18
N GLU A 172 2.07 -13.26 21.26
CA GLU A 172 2.53 -12.81 22.58
C GLU A 172 3.99 -12.30 22.56
N ARG A 173 4.76 -12.71 21.56
CA ARG A 173 6.15 -12.29 21.33
C ARG A 173 6.31 -11.54 20.00
N ALA A 174 5.28 -10.86 19.55
CA ALA A 174 5.23 -10.17 18.24
C ALA A 174 6.44 -9.24 18.01
N GLN A 175 6.97 -8.63 19.07
CA GLN A 175 8.15 -7.77 18.98
C GLN A 175 9.42 -8.47 18.42
N ASN A 176 9.50 -9.81 18.50
CA ASN A 176 10.61 -10.55 17.93
C ASN A 176 10.59 -10.58 16.40
N TYR A 177 9.46 -10.24 15.80
CA TYR A 177 9.19 -10.22 14.37
C TYR A 177 9.05 -8.79 13.83
N TYR A 178 9.34 -7.78 14.65
CA TYR A 178 9.37 -6.41 14.17
C TYR A 178 10.57 -6.22 13.26
N THR A 179 10.29 -5.70 12.10
CA THR A 179 11.31 -5.34 11.12
C THR A 179 11.21 -3.86 10.77
N THR A 180 12.28 -3.34 10.20
CA THR A 180 12.35 -1.94 9.80
C THR A 180 12.83 -1.86 8.37
N THR A 181 12.12 -1.11 7.55
CA THR A 181 12.52 -0.83 6.18
C THR A 181 12.63 0.67 5.94
N ALA A 182 13.47 1.06 5.01
CA ALA A 182 13.56 2.44 4.54
C ALA A 182 13.09 2.50 3.08
N PHE A 183 12.25 3.45 2.78
CA PHE A 183 11.78 3.71 1.42
C PHE A 183 11.55 5.19 1.18
N GLU A 184 11.52 5.56 -0.10
CA GLU A 184 11.19 6.90 -0.54
C GLU A 184 9.68 6.97 -0.80
N VAL A 185 9.02 7.93 -0.17
CA VAL A 185 7.64 8.31 -0.47
C VAL A 185 7.68 9.38 -1.54
N GLU A 186 7.07 9.11 -2.68
CA GLU A 186 6.90 10.07 -3.77
C GLU A 186 5.52 10.73 -3.63
N LEU A 187 5.47 12.03 -3.93
CA LEU A 187 4.23 12.80 -3.95
C LEU A 187 4.11 13.54 -5.28
N GLU A 188 2.87 13.70 -5.72
CA GLU A 188 2.50 14.52 -6.87
C GLU A 188 1.47 15.57 -6.45
N TYR A 189 1.61 16.77 -7.00
CA TYR A 189 0.66 17.86 -6.79
C TYR A 189 -0.38 17.85 -7.90
N THR A 190 -1.57 17.36 -7.58
CA THR A 190 -2.71 17.25 -8.49
C THR A 190 -3.95 17.87 -7.85
N ASP A 191 -4.83 18.47 -8.64
CA ASP A 191 -6.10 19.06 -8.20
C ASP A 191 -6.02 20.04 -7.01
N GLY A 192 -4.85 20.70 -6.86
CA GLY A 192 -4.67 21.72 -5.83
C GLY A 192 -4.13 21.19 -4.51
N SER A 193 -3.74 19.93 -4.42
CA SER A 193 -3.20 19.26 -3.23
C SER A 193 -2.08 18.29 -3.55
N TRP A 194 -1.28 17.95 -2.53
CA TRP A 194 -0.26 16.92 -2.60
C TRP A 194 -0.88 15.56 -2.30
N HIS A 195 -0.55 14.56 -3.13
CA HIS A 195 -0.99 13.17 -2.94
C HIS A 195 0.22 12.23 -2.97
N ILE A 196 0.22 11.24 -2.10
CA ILE A 196 1.23 10.20 -2.05
C ILE A 196 1.01 9.24 -3.22
N ILE A 197 2.07 8.96 -3.97
CA ILE A 197 2.10 7.92 -5.00
C ILE A 197 2.65 6.65 -4.37
N PRO A 198 1.81 5.64 -4.08
CA PRO A 198 2.27 4.44 -3.40
C PRO A 198 3.21 3.63 -4.29
N ASN A 199 4.30 3.16 -3.71
CA ASN A 199 5.20 2.20 -4.35
C ASN A 199 5.15 0.83 -3.65
N SER A 200 5.72 -0.19 -4.30
CA SER A 200 5.69 -1.57 -3.79
C SER A 200 6.34 -1.73 -2.42
N ALA A 201 7.43 -1.00 -2.15
CA ALA A 201 8.12 -1.09 -0.86
C ALA A 201 7.26 -0.55 0.29
N MET A 202 6.59 0.60 0.06
CA MET A 202 5.64 1.18 1.00
C MET A 202 4.45 0.24 1.22
N LEU A 203 3.82 -0.25 0.14
CA LEU A 203 2.65 -1.14 0.24
C LEU A 203 3.00 -2.45 0.95
N SER A 204 4.16 -3.05 0.64
CA SER A 204 4.64 -4.24 1.33
C SER A 204 4.82 -4.00 2.83
N ALA A 205 5.44 -2.88 3.23
CA ALA A 205 5.63 -2.54 4.62
C ALA A 205 4.28 -2.33 5.37
N LEU A 206 3.33 -1.62 4.74
CA LEU A 206 2.00 -1.37 5.31
C LEU A 206 1.14 -2.64 5.45
N THR A 207 1.42 -3.67 4.68
CA THR A 207 0.70 -4.95 4.72
C THR A 207 1.48 -6.07 5.43
N GLY A 208 2.52 -5.72 6.19
CA GLY A 208 3.31 -6.69 6.95
C GLY A 208 4.12 -7.65 6.09
N GLY A 209 4.61 -7.19 4.93
CA GLY A 209 5.43 -8.01 4.01
C GLY A 209 4.64 -9.01 3.16
N THR A 210 3.31 -8.95 3.16
CA THR A 210 2.45 -9.94 2.44
C THR A 210 2.22 -9.61 0.98
N VAL A 211 2.51 -8.37 0.56
CA VAL A 211 2.39 -7.92 -0.84
C VAL A 211 3.80 -7.74 -1.41
N ASN A 212 4.10 -8.44 -2.50
CA ASN A 212 5.35 -8.34 -3.26
C ASN A 212 5.11 -7.65 -4.60
#